data_6544a91bf21fd2358f10193e25689b69
#
_entry.id   6544a91bf21fd2358f10193e25689b69
#
_cell.length_a   1.000
_cell.length_b   1.000
_cell.length_c   1.000
_cell.angle_alpha   90.00
_cell.angle_beta   90.00
_cell.angle_gamma   90.00
#
_symmetry.space_group_name_H-M   'P 1'
#
loop_
_entity.id
_entity.type
_entity.pdbx_description
1 polymer ?
#
loop_
_entity_poly.entity_id
_entity_poly.type
_entity_poly.pdbx_seq_one_letter_code
_entity_poly.pdbx_strand_id
1 'polypeptide(L)'
;RAKAARNLLRAPAFLYCDEYLSIITTRTLGEIVRRLSPVHKCSTYILACFGAQRAYRRSCYPESMPSKTGDNELPVFRWSVLKKYVDMPLFLNVQRHSGNSLLEHVLYSLIAAVAMSLALTVTLLWEGAGSLSAPIFVIAVFAYICRERIKDVLKHKLFKVFGKWIPDRVLRVCDGYGRRLGHCAEQFRFADWDKLPKEVRVLRNRTHFVDILNAFHNEDILYYSKRIDIKELPDPFHVGKNLLLDISRFDISDFLRHADEVLDEPQGGMDDVVGGDKVYHVDMVRKITHRCGSDLERFRIVLTHAGIRR
;
A
#
# COMPACT_ATOMS: atom_id res chain seq x y z
N ARG A 1 11.74 34.86 -30.89
CA ARG A 1 11.78 34.55 -29.44
C ARG A 1 10.53 35.06 -28.70
N ALA A 2 10.09 36.31 -28.90
CA ALA A 2 8.89 36.88 -28.24
C ALA A 2 7.56 36.20 -28.62
N LYS A 3 7.41 35.70 -29.87
CA LYS A 3 6.21 34.98 -30.33
C LYS A 3 6.13 33.56 -29.73
N ALA A 4 7.26 32.89 -29.58
CA ALA A 4 7.37 31.60 -28.91
C ALA A 4 7.07 31.72 -27.40
N ALA A 5 7.57 32.73 -26.73
CA ALA A 5 7.27 33.04 -25.35
C ALA A 5 5.78 33.30 -25.11
N ARG A 6 5.11 34.07 -26.00
CA ARG A 6 3.65 34.31 -25.93
C ARG A 6 2.83 33.03 -26.13
N ASN A 7 3.29 32.10 -26.98
CA ASN A 7 2.61 30.83 -27.19
C ASN A 7 2.80 29.88 -25.98
N LEU A 8 3.96 29.91 -25.33
CA LEU A 8 4.21 29.18 -24.09
C LEU A 8 3.33 29.70 -22.94
N LEU A 9 3.15 31.02 -22.82
CA LEU A 9 2.28 31.64 -21.80
C LEU A 9 0.78 31.32 -22.00
N ARG A 10 0.37 30.86 -23.19
CA ARG A 10 -0.99 30.40 -23.51
C ARG A 10 -1.15 28.89 -23.43
N ALA A 11 -0.09 28.15 -23.20
CA ALA A 11 -0.19 26.71 -23.02
C ALA A 11 -1.03 26.39 -21.74
N PRO A 12 -2.02 25.50 -21.82
CA PRO A 12 -2.86 25.16 -20.69
C PRO A 12 -2.07 24.76 -19.45
N ALA A 13 -0.97 24.05 -19.65
CA ALA A 13 -0.07 23.64 -18.57
C ALA A 13 0.51 24.83 -17.78
N PHE A 14 0.90 25.90 -18.48
CA PHE A 14 1.40 27.11 -17.84
C PHE A 14 0.32 27.79 -17.01
N LEU A 15 -0.89 27.91 -17.57
CA LEU A 15 -2.02 28.53 -16.86
C LEU A 15 -2.39 27.75 -15.60
N TYR A 16 -2.41 26.44 -15.66
CA TYR A 16 -2.69 25.59 -14.49
C TYR A 16 -1.61 25.71 -13.41
N CYS A 17 -0.34 25.77 -13.81
CA CYS A 17 0.75 25.98 -12.85
C CYS A 17 0.71 27.38 -12.23
N ASP A 18 0.42 28.42 -13.02
CA ASP A 18 0.30 29.79 -12.53
C ASP A 18 -0.88 29.94 -11.57
N GLU A 19 -2.05 29.37 -11.91
CA GLU A 19 -3.21 29.34 -11.03
C GLU A 19 -2.88 28.66 -9.69
N TYR A 20 -2.23 27.49 -9.74
CA TYR A 20 -1.83 26.75 -8.53
C TYR A 20 -0.86 27.54 -7.67
N LEU A 21 0.18 28.13 -8.27
CA LEU A 21 1.14 28.98 -7.57
C LEU A 21 0.47 30.21 -6.93
N SER A 22 -0.47 30.83 -7.64
CA SER A 22 -1.21 31.97 -7.11
C SER A 22 -2.06 31.61 -5.89
N ILE A 23 -2.64 30.40 -5.88
CA ILE A 23 -3.40 29.87 -4.73
C ILE A 23 -2.46 29.66 -3.52
N ILE A 24 -1.34 28.98 -3.73
CA ILE A 24 -0.37 28.73 -2.65
C ILE A 24 0.18 30.03 -2.10
N THR A 25 0.60 30.94 -2.98
CA THR A 25 1.14 32.25 -2.56
C THR A 25 0.13 33.01 -1.73
N THR A 26 -1.12 33.09 -2.20
CA THR A 26 -2.20 33.77 -1.44
C THR A 26 -2.42 33.11 -0.07
N ARG A 27 -2.42 31.78 -0.01
CA ARG A 27 -2.60 31.05 1.24
C ARG A 27 -1.45 31.30 2.21
N THR A 28 -0.20 31.18 1.73
CA THR A 28 1.00 31.38 2.56
C THR A 28 1.09 32.82 3.07
N LEU A 29 0.87 33.81 2.20
CA LEU A 29 0.85 35.20 2.62
C LEU A 29 -0.25 35.47 3.65
N GLY A 30 -1.45 34.91 3.46
CA GLY A 30 -2.54 35.03 4.42
C GLY A 30 -2.25 34.38 5.76
N GLU A 31 -1.50 33.28 5.77
CA GLU A 31 -1.05 32.62 7.00
C GLU A 31 0.02 33.45 7.74
N ILE A 32 0.96 34.01 6.98
CA ILE A 32 1.98 34.92 7.53
C ILE A 32 1.31 36.15 8.12
N VAL A 33 0.36 36.81 7.41
CA VAL A 33 -0.40 37.97 7.91
C VAL A 33 -1.11 37.65 9.22
N ARG A 34 -1.71 36.45 9.35
CA ARG A 34 -2.38 36.05 10.59
C ARG A 34 -1.44 35.85 11.77
N ARG A 35 -0.19 35.41 11.51
CA ARG A 35 0.81 35.17 12.56
C ARG A 35 1.62 36.40 12.94
N LEU A 36 1.70 37.38 12.07
CA LEU A 36 2.45 38.61 12.30
C LEU A 36 1.68 39.59 13.21
N SER A 37 2.38 40.09 14.20
CA SER A 37 1.88 41.20 15.02
C SER A 37 1.69 42.46 14.13
N PRO A 38 0.59 43.23 14.29
CA PRO A 38 0.32 44.46 13.51
C PRO A 38 1.42 45.53 13.63
N VAL A 39 2.21 45.47 14.70
CA VAL A 39 3.29 46.43 15.01
C VAL A 39 4.58 46.16 14.21
N HIS A 40 4.68 45.02 13.54
CA HIS A 40 5.91 44.67 12.82
C HIS A 40 6.06 45.49 11.54
N LYS A 41 7.22 46.14 11.31
CA LYS A 41 7.48 47.01 10.12
C LYS A 41 7.23 46.32 8.77
N CYS A 42 7.40 44.99 8.69
CA CYS A 42 7.13 44.19 7.48
C CYS A 42 5.65 43.88 7.27
N SER A 43 4.78 44.14 8.26
CA SER A 43 3.35 43.76 8.18
C SER A 43 2.64 44.49 7.04
N THR A 44 2.91 45.78 6.89
CA THR A 44 2.29 46.61 5.84
C THR A 44 2.69 46.14 4.44
N TYR A 45 3.96 45.81 4.22
CA TYR A 45 4.44 45.31 2.94
C TYR A 45 3.83 43.95 2.59
N ILE A 46 3.79 43.02 3.53
CA ILE A 46 3.23 41.69 3.32
C ILE A 46 1.71 41.78 3.06
N LEU A 47 1.02 42.70 3.75
CA LEU A 47 -0.39 42.94 3.53
C LEU A 47 -0.67 43.52 2.11
N ALA A 48 0.19 44.41 1.63
CA ALA A 48 0.13 44.93 0.27
C ALA A 48 0.35 43.84 -0.77
N CYS A 49 1.37 42.97 -0.57
CA CYS A 49 1.63 41.81 -1.43
C CYS A 49 0.44 40.82 -1.43
N PHE A 50 -0.14 40.56 -0.27
CA PHE A 50 -1.34 39.72 -0.16
C PHE A 50 -2.53 40.34 -0.93
N GLY A 51 -2.75 41.63 -0.79
CA GLY A 51 -3.80 42.35 -1.51
C GLY A 51 -3.62 42.29 -3.03
N ALA A 52 -2.39 42.57 -3.50
CA ALA A 52 -2.04 42.50 -4.93
C ALA A 52 -2.23 41.10 -5.50
N GLN A 53 -1.75 40.09 -4.80
CA GLN A 53 -1.91 38.68 -5.22
C GLN A 53 -3.37 38.24 -5.25
N ARG A 54 -4.16 38.70 -4.30
CA ARG A 54 -5.60 38.43 -4.27
C ARG A 54 -6.35 39.12 -5.41
N ALA A 55 -5.96 40.36 -5.76
CA ALA A 55 -6.52 41.10 -6.90
C ALA A 55 -6.16 40.39 -8.21
N TYR A 56 -4.91 40.00 -8.40
CA TYR A 56 -4.45 39.22 -9.55
C TYR A 56 -5.28 37.95 -9.72
N ARG A 57 -5.42 37.16 -8.67
CA ARG A 57 -6.17 35.90 -8.71
C ARG A 57 -7.65 36.14 -9.02
N ARG A 58 -8.26 37.22 -8.52
CA ARG A 58 -9.65 37.58 -8.83
C ARG A 58 -9.85 37.91 -10.29
N SER A 59 -8.88 38.58 -10.92
CA SER A 59 -8.97 38.95 -12.34
C SER A 59 -8.67 37.77 -13.27
N CYS A 60 -7.69 36.94 -12.95
CA CYS A 60 -7.24 35.86 -13.83
C CYS A 60 -7.97 34.52 -13.60
N TYR A 61 -8.33 34.22 -12.35
CA TYR A 61 -8.88 32.92 -11.93
C TYR A 61 -10.08 33.07 -10.99
N PRO A 62 -11.19 33.69 -11.44
CA PRO A 62 -12.37 33.92 -10.60
C PRO A 62 -12.99 32.62 -10.06
N GLU A 63 -12.95 31.54 -10.86
CA GLU A 63 -13.54 30.25 -10.49
C GLU A 63 -12.83 29.56 -9.31
N SER A 64 -11.58 29.91 -9.04
CA SER A 64 -10.82 29.33 -7.92
C SER A 64 -10.89 30.20 -6.65
N MET A 65 -11.67 31.29 -6.67
CA MET A 65 -11.85 32.18 -5.51
C MET A 65 -12.96 31.66 -4.59
N PRO A 66 -12.69 31.53 -3.29
CA PRO A 66 -13.73 31.14 -2.34
C PRO A 66 -14.76 32.28 -2.16
N SER A 67 -16.03 31.93 -2.14
CA SER A 67 -17.14 32.81 -1.82
C SER A 67 -17.38 32.82 -0.31
N LYS A 68 -17.79 33.99 0.22
CA LYS A 68 -18.18 34.10 1.63
C LYS A 68 -19.61 33.57 1.89
N THR A 69 -20.46 33.60 0.87
CA THR A 69 -21.90 33.34 1.00
C THR A 69 -22.41 32.17 0.17
N GLY A 70 -21.53 31.56 -0.63
CA GLY A 70 -21.90 30.48 -1.54
C GLY A 70 -21.23 29.17 -1.23
N ASP A 71 -21.61 28.17 -2.02
CA ASP A 71 -20.99 26.87 -2.02
C ASP A 71 -19.54 26.98 -2.51
N ASN A 72 -18.62 26.44 -1.72
CA ASN A 72 -17.18 26.42 -2.00
C ASN A 72 -16.68 25.08 -2.53
N GLU A 73 -17.56 24.18 -2.95
CA GLU A 73 -17.17 22.87 -3.47
C GLU A 73 -16.32 22.99 -4.74
N LEU A 74 -16.74 23.85 -5.67
CA LEU A 74 -16.02 24.06 -6.93
C LEU A 74 -14.58 24.57 -6.73
N PRO A 75 -14.31 25.63 -5.96
CA PRO A 75 -12.96 26.08 -5.64
C PRO A 75 -12.10 25.01 -4.96
N VAL A 76 -12.66 24.22 -4.03
CA VAL A 76 -11.95 23.14 -3.33
C VAL A 76 -11.64 22.00 -4.29
N PHE A 77 -12.60 21.59 -5.11
CA PHE A 77 -12.40 20.58 -6.14
C PHE A 77 -11.32 21.01 -7.14
N ARG A 78 -11.43 22.24 -7.68
CA ARG A 78 -10.46 22.80 -8.63
C ARG A 78 -9.05 22.82 -8.05
N TRP A 79 -8.90 23.26 -6.80
CA TRP A 79 -7.61 23.22 -6.11
C TRP A 79 -7.03 21.79 -6.00
N SER A 80 -7.86 20.80 -5.69
CA SER A 80 -7.43 19.42 -5.58
C SER A 80 -6.95 18.85 -6.93
N VAL A 81 -7.60 19.23 -8.02
CA VAL A 81 -7.22 18.84 -9.39
C VAL A 81 -5.92 19.52 -9.81
N LEU A 82 -5.80 20.84 -9.59
CA LEU A 82 -4.58 21.60 -9.90
C LEU A 82 -3.37 21.04 -9.14
N LYS A 83 -3.55 20.74 -7.85
CA LYS A 83 -2.51 20.09 -7.04
C LYS A 83 -2.06 18.77 -7.67
N LYS A 84 -2.99 17.89 -8.02
CA LYS A 84 -2.66 16.61 -8.66
C LYS A 84 -1.94 16.81 -9.99
N TYR A 85 -2.35 17.80 -10.78
CA TYR A 85 -1.74 18.11 -12.06
C TYR A 85 -0.29 18.58 -11.91
N VAL A 86 -0.02 19.50 -10.99
CA VAL A 86 1.33 20.03 -10.73
C VAL A 86 2.23 19.00 -10.09
N ASP A 87 1.68 18.17 -9.20
CA ASP A 87 2.43 17.13 -8.53
C ASP A 87 2.63 15.86 -9.42
N MET A 88 1.93 15.76 -10.55
CA MET A 88 1.96 14.58 -11.44
C MET A 88 3.37 14.13 -11.83
N PRO A 89 4.33 15.02 -12.16
CA PRO A 89 5.71 14.61 -12.48
C PRO A 89 6.44 13.95 -11.31
N LEU A 90 5.99 14.21 -10.07
CA LEU A 90 6.57 13.63 -8.85
C LEU A 90 5.99 12.25 -8.51
N PHE A 91 4.82 11.91 -9.07
CA PHE A 91 4.18 10.63 -8.80
C PHE A 91 4.67 9.56 -9.75
N LEU A 92 5.05 8.43 -9.17
CA LEU A 92 5.29 7.23 -9.93
C LEU A 92 3.97 6.53 -10.20
N ASN A 93 3.74 6.17 -11.46
CA ASN A 93 2.56 5.43 -11.85
C ASN A 93 2.80 3.94 -11.61
N VAL A 94 1.94 3.34 -10.78
CA VAL A 94 2.02 1.93 -10.43
C VAL A 94 0.95 1.17 -11.21
N GLN A 95 1.38 0.37 -12.18
CA GLN A 95 0.50 -0.46 -13.00
C GLN A 95 0.50 -1.89 -12.49
N ARG A 96 -0.68 -2.44 -12.26
CA ARG A 96 -0.83 -3.86 -11.93
C ARG A 96 -0.40 -4.69 -13.13
N HIS A 97 0.54 -5.60 -12.92
CA HIS A 97 0.92 -6.58 -13.92
C HIS A 97 0.66 -7.97 -13.34
N SER A 98 -0.07 -8.78 -14.08
CA SER A 98 -0.29 -10.19 -13.73
C SER A 98 1.00 -10.99 -13.98
N GLY A 99 2.07 -10.63 -13.27
CA GLY A 99 3.41 -11.17 -13.50
C GLY A 99 3.59 -12.63 -13.06
N ASN A 100 2.70 -13.12 -12.21
CA ASN A 100 2.79 -14.47 -11.68
C ASN A 100 2.18 -15.53 -12.59
N SER A 101 1.38 -15.14 -13.58
CA SER A 101 0.74 -16.10 -14.48
C SER A 101 1.74 -17.00 -15.20
N LEU A 102 2.88 -16.47 -15.65
CA LEU A 102 3.91 -17.28 -16.32
C LEU A 102 4.53 -18.32 -15.39
N LEU A 103 4.92 -17.94 -14.17
CA LEU A 103 5.47 -18.87 -13.19
C LEU A 103 4.45 -19.94 -12.77
N GLU A 104 3.20 -19.52 -12.59
CA GLU A 104 2.10 -20.45 -12.33
C GLU A 104 1.88 -21.40 -13.49
N HIS A 105 1.85 -20.93 -14.73
CA HIS A 105 1.71 -21.76 -15.92
C HIS A 105 2.89 -22.73 -16.09
N VAL A 106 4.13 -22.29 -15.86
CA VAL A 106 5.31 -23.18 -15.90
C VAL A 106 5.21 -24.23 -14.80
N LEU A 107 4.81 -23.85 -13.60
CA LEU A 107 4.65 -24.80 -12.50
C LEU A 107 3.54 -25.81 -12.79
N TYR A 108 2.39 -25.37 -13.31
CA TYR A 108 1.31 -26.27 -13.74
C TYR A 108 1.74 -27.21 -14.85
N SER A 109 2.50 -26.72 -15.84
CA SER A 109 3.03 -27.53 -16.93
C SER A 109 3.98 -28.60 -16.42
N LEU A 110 4.85 -28.25 -15.47
CA LEU A 110 5.77 -29.20 -14.85
C LEU A 110 5.02 -30.31 -14.08
N ILE A 111 4.01 -29.94 -13.30
CA ILE A 111 3.16 -30.89 -12.57
C ILE A 111 2.45 -31.81 -13.55
N ALA A 112 1.91 -31.28 -14.63
CA ALA A 112 1.25 -32.08 -15.67
C ALA A 112 2.22 -33.04 -16.36
N ALA A 113 3.44 -32.58 -16.65
CA ALA A 113 4.49 -33.42 -17.25
C ALA A 113 4.89 -34.59 -16.36
N VAL A 114 5.09 -34.35 -15.06
CA VAL A 114 5.40 -35.41 -14.07
C VAL A 114 4.26 -36.42 -13.97
N ALA A 115 3.01 -35.93 -13.85
CA ALA A 115 1.85 -36.83 -13.77
C ALA A 115 1.66 -37.65 -15.04
N MET A 116 1.95 -37.07 -16.23
CA MET A 116 1.87 -37.76 -17.50
C MET A 116 2.99 -38.78 -17.67
N SER A 117 4.22 -38.45 -17.26
CA SER A 117 5.35 -39.38 -17.28
C SER A 117 5.09 -40.62 -16.43
N LEU A 118 4.54 -40.44 -15.22
CA LEU A 118 4.15 -41.55 -14.35
C LEU A 118 3.09 -42.45 -15.01
N ALA A 119 2.05 -41.84 -15.61
CA ALA A 119 1.00 -42.58 -16.30
C ALA A 119 1.58 -43.40 -17.48
N LEU A 120 2.41 -42.76 -18.34
CA LEU A 120 3.06 -43.42 -19.45
C LEU A 120 3.97 -44.57 -19.00
N THR A 121 4.76 -44.38 -17.94
CA THR A 121 5.62 -45.44 -17.39
C THR A 121 4.81 -46.65 -16.96
N VAL A 122 3.69 -46.45 -16.28
CA VAL A 122 2.79 -47.52 -15.86
C VAL A 122 2.20 -48.25 -17.10
N THR A 123 1.78 -47.49 -18.14
CA THR A 123 1.24 -48.07 -19.37
C THR A 123 2.29 -48.90 -20.12
N LEU A 124 3.52 -48.38 -20.31
CA LEU A 124 4.59 -49.06 -20.99
C LEU A 124 5.08 -50.33 -20.27
N LEU A 125 5.15 -50.33 -18.95
CA LEU A 125 5.45 -51.51 -18.15
C LEU A 125 4.39 -52.61 -18.31
N TRP A 126 3.17 -52.21 -18.65
CA TRP A 126 2.04 -53.10 -18.81
C TRP A 126 1.87 -53.64 -20.25
N GLU A 127 2.17 -52.85 -21.28
CA GLU A 127 2.12 -53.28 -22.70
C GLU A 127 2.99 -54.48 -23.00
N GLY A 128 4.02 -54.75 -22.19
CA GLY A 128 4.81 -55.97 -22.24
C GLY A 128 4.04 -57.25 -21.87
N ALA A 129 2.81 -57.17 -21.40
CA ALA A 129 1.99 -58.31 -20.88
C ALA A 129 0.90 -58.80 -21.83
N GLY A 130 0.82 -58.31 -23.09
CA GLY A 130 0.06 -58.81 -24.26
C GLY A 130 -1.37 -59.34 -23.99
N SER A 131 -2.32 -58.53 -24.33
CA SER A 131 -3.76 -58.68 -24.63
C SER A 131 -4.68 -57.78 -23.83
N LEU A 132 -5.56 -57.04 -24.54
CA LEU A 132 -6.64 -56.22 -23.98
C LEU A 132 -7.69 -57.11 -23.31
N SER A 133 -7.54 -57.31 -22.02
CA SER A 133 -8.53 -58.00 -21.19
C SER A 133 -9.29 -57.01 -20.30
N ALA A 134 -10.52 -57.33 -19.91
CA ALA A 134 -11.36 -56.48 -19.06
C ALA A 134 -10.66 -55.94 -17.81
N PRO A 135 -9.79 -56.68 -17.10
CA PRO A 135 -9.02 -56.19 -15.97
C PRO A 135 -8.04 -55.05 -16.35
N ILE A 136 -7.49 -55.06 -17.56
CA ILE A 136 -6.58 -53.99 -18.04
C ILE A 136 -7.31 -52.67 -18.17
N PHE A 137 -8.53 -52.68 -18.67
CA PHE A 137 -9.36 -51.49 -18.75
C PHE A 137 -9.64 -50.89 -17.37
N VAL A 138 -9.99 -51.70 -16.39
CA VAL A 138 -10.22 -51.25 -15.01
C VAL A 138 -8.97 -50.62 -14.40
N ILE A 139 -7.80 -51.22 -14.62
CA ILE A 139 -6.51 -50.69 -14.14
C ILE A 139 -6.19 -49.36 -14.84
N ALA A 140 -6.42 -49.24 -16.14
CA ALA A 140 -6.20 -48.00 -16.88
C ALA A 140 -7.10 -46.84 -16.38
N VAL A 141 -8.38 -47.13 -16.09
CA VAL A 141 -9.30 -46.15 -15.48
C VAL A 141 -8.82 -45.77 -14.09
N PHE A 142 -8.39 -46.71 -13.27
CA PHE A 142 -7.86 -46.45 -11.94
C PHE A 142 -6.58 -45.61 -12.00
N ALA A 143 -5.64 -45.94 -12.91
CA ALA A 143 -4.44 -45.14 -13.14
C ALA A 143 -4.74 -43.71 -13.58
N TYR A 144 -5.78 -43.52 -14.40
CA TYR A 144 -6.25 -42.17 -14.79
C TYR A 144 -6.79 -41.38 -13.60
N ILE A 145 -7.60 -42.01 -12.75
CA ILE A 145 -8.12 -41.36 -11.53
C ILE A 145 -6.95 -41.01 -10.59
N CYS A 146 -6.02 -41.90 -10.39
CA CYS A 146 -4.83 -41.63 -9.58
C CYS A 146 -3.98 -40.48 -10.15
N ARG A 147 -3.83 -40.39 -11.47
CA ARG A 147 -3.12 -39.30 -12.13
C ARG A 147 -3.73 -37.96 -11.78
N GLU A 148 -5.07 -37.82 -11.86
CA GLU A 148 -5.75 -36.55 -11.54
C GLU A 148 -5.61 -36.21 -10.05
N ARG A 149 -5.72 -37.19 -9.15
CA ARG A 149 -5.52 -36.98 -7.72
C ARG A 149 -4.07 -36.60 -7.36
N ILE A 150 -3.10 -37.24 -8.00
CA ILE A 150 -1.68 -36.91 -7.82
C ILE A 150 -1.41 -35.47 -8.28
N LYS A 151 -1.97 -35.05 -9.41
CA LYS A 151 -1.87 -33.70 -9.92
C LYS A 151 -2.40 -32.67 -8.91
N ASP A 152 -3.58 -32.91 -8.33
CA ASP A 152 -4.19 -31.99 -7.36
C ASP A 152 -3.39 -31.91 -6.04
N VAL A 153 -2.97 -33.05 -5.52
CA VAL A 153 -2.14 -33.13 -4.31
C VAL A 153 -0.78 -32.47 -4.53
N LEU A 154 -0.15 -32.71 -5.68
CA LEU A 154 1.14 -32.16 -6.03
C LEU A 154 1.04 -30.64 -6.22
N LYS A 155 -0.01 -30.19 -6.88
CA LYS A 155 -0.35 -28.76 -7.00
C LYS A 155 -0.43 -28.10 -5.61
N HIS A 156 -1.21 -28.67 -4.70
CA HIS A 156 -1.42 -28.10 -3.38
C HIS A 156 -0.12 -28.08 -2.55
N LYS A 157 0.66 -29.17 -2.58
CA LYS A 157 1.95 -29.25 -1.87
C LYS A 157 2.99 -28.29 -2.46
N LEU A 158 3.11 -28.23 -3.78
CA LEU A 158 4.07 -27.35 -4.45
C LEU A 158 3.72 -25.88 -4.21
N PHE A 159 2.42 -25.50 -4.29
CA PHE A 159 2.01 -24.14 -3.93
C PHE A 159 2.28 -23.81 -2.46
N LYS A 160 2.12 -24.77 -1.55
CA LYS A 160 2.47 -24.56 -0.13
C LYS A 160 3.97 -24.35 0.09
N VAL A 161 4.82 -25.03 -0.69
CA VAL A 161 6.29 -24.91 -0.59
C VAL A 161 6.79 -23.68 -1.36
N PHE A 162 6.39 -23.53 -2.63
CA PHE A 162 6.87 -22.47 -3.51
C PHE A 162 6.11 -21.15 -3.37
N GLY A 163 4.89 -21.16 -2.86
CA GLY A 163 4.09 -19.95 -2.62
C GLY A 163 4.77 -18.94 -1.69
N LYS A 164 5.70 -19.40 -0.85
CA LYS A 164 6.52 -18.49 -0.04
C LYS A 164 7.48 -17.62 -0.85
N TRP A 165 7.80 -18.03 -2.07
CA TRP A 165 8.78 -17.40 -2.96
C TRP A 165 8.09 -16.59 -4.08
N ILE A 166 6.80 -16.87 -4.30
CA ILE A 166 6.02 -16.24 -5.36
C ILE A 166 5.30 -15.02 -4.75
N PRO A 167 5.56 -13.81 -5.20
CA PRO A 167 4.84 -12.64 -4.72
C PRO A 167 3.37 -12.69 -5.18
N ASP A 168 2.43 -12.30 -4.31
CA ASP A 168 1.00 -12.26 -4.62
C ASP A 168 0.68 -11.20 -5.68
N ARG A 169 1.47 -10.12 -5.69
CA ARG A 169 1.33 -9.04 -6.66
C ARG A 169 2.68 -8.58 -7.16
N VAL A 170 2.77 -8.39 -8.47
CA VAL A 170 3.89 -7.69 -9.11
C VAL A 170 3.35 -6.45 -9.79
N LEU A 171 3.87 -5.31 -9.38
CA LEU A 171 3.46 -4.01 -9.88
C LEU A 171 4.62 -3.43 -10.69
N ARG A 172 4.34 -2.90 -11.87
CA ARG A 172 5.32 -2.13 -12.65
C ARG A 172 5.30 -0.69 -12.17
N VAL A 173 6.48 -0.17 -11.88
CA VAL A 173 6.66 1.23 -11.51
C VAL A 173 7.13 1.98 -12.75
N CYS A 174 6.34 2.97 -13.15
CA CYS A 174 6.60 3.81 -14.31
C CYS A 174 6.68 5.29 -13.89
N ASP A 175 7.36 6.10 -14.66
CA ASP A 175 7.33 7.56 -14.50
C ASP A 175 5.99 8.15 -15.03
N GLY A 176 5.80 9.46 -14.88
CA GLY A 176 4.64 10.18 -15.40
C GLY A 176 4.49 10.09 -16.93
N TYR A 177 5.55 9.72 -17.65
CA TYR A 177 5.60 9.54 -19.11
C TYR A 177 5.40 8.09 -19.54
N GLY A 178 5.20 7.16 -18.60
CA GLY A 178 4.98 5.75 -18.89
C GLY A 178 6.27 4.93 -19.08
N ARG A 179 7.47 5.49 -18.87
CA ARG A 179 8.73 4.73 -18.93
C ARG A 179 8.84 3.85 -17.70
N ARG A 180 9.21 2.59 -17.90
CA ARG A 180 9.39 1.63 -16.81
C ARG A 180 10.67 1.95 -16.03
N LEU A 181 10.53 2.27 -14.77
CA LEU A 181 11.63 2.52 -13.84
C LEU A 181 12.02 1.28 -13.04
N GLY A 182 11.05 0.42 -12.75
CA GLY A 182 11.29 -0.76 -11.94
C GLY A 182 10.06 -1.61 -11.71
N HIS A 183 10.10 -2.39 -10.64
CA HIS A 183 8.98 -3.20 -10.20
C HIS A 183 8.87 -3.21 -8.68
N CYS A 184 7.65 -3.45 -8.22
CA CYS A 184 7.34 -3.65 -6.81
C CYS A 184 6.67 -5.01 -6.68
N ALA A 185 7.20 -5.87 -5.81
CA ALA A 185 6.65 -7.17 -5.48
C ALA A 185 6.06 -7.13 -4.06
N GLU A 186 4.83 -7.56 -3.93
CA GLU A 186 4.10 -7.60 -2.66
C GLU A 186 3.70 -9.02 -2.32
N GLN A 187 3.87 -9.39 -1.07
CA GLN A 187 3.47 -10.69 -0.54
C GLN A 187 2.78 -10.50 0.80
N PHE A 188 1.66 -11.19 0.95
CA PHE A 188 0.84 -11.18 2.15
C PHE A 188 0.57 -12.62 2.59
N ARG A 189 0.78 -12.93 3.87
CA ARG A 189 0.53 -14.26 4.42
C ARG A 189 0.27 -14.21 5.92
N PHE A 190 -0.43 -15.19 6.43
CA PHE A 190 -0.45 -15.49 7.86
C PHE A 190 0.86 -16.15 8.28
N ALA A 191 1.35 -15.82 9.43
CA ALA A 191 2.59 -16.36 9.99
C ALA A 191 2.36 -16.89 11.40
N ASP A 192 3.05 -17.96 11.73
CA ASP A 192 3.07 -18.49 13.09
C ASP A 192 4.13 -17.76 13.92
N TRP A 193 3.88 -17.59 15.21
CA TRP A 193 4.81 -16.92 16.13
C TRP A 193 6.22 -17.51 16.08
N ASP A 194 6.34 -18.83 16.07
CA ASP A 194 7.64 -19.51 16.10
C ASP A 194 8.47 -19.30 14.82
N LYS A 195 7.82 -18.97 13.71
CA LYS A 195 8.45 -18.73 12.41
C LYS A 195 8.90 -17.29 12.22
N LEU A 196 8.59 -16.39 13.18
CA LEU A 196 9.04 -15.00 13.12
C LEU A 196 10.54 -14.87 13.42
N PRO A 197 11.24 -13.89 12.80
CA PRO A 197 12.61 -13.55 13.14
C PRO A 197 12.75 -13.20 14.63
N LYS A 198 13.84 -13.67 15.25
CA LYS A 198 14.09 -13.42 16.68
C LYS A 198 14.04 -11.93 17.06
N GLU A 199 14.57 -11.07 16.19
CA GLU A 199 14.58 -9.61 16.36
C GLU A 199 13.15 -9.04 16.52
N VAL A 200 12.21 -9.52 15.70
CA VAL A 200 10.81 -9.10 15.71
C VAL A 200 10.13 -9.54 17.01
N ARG A 201 10.37 -10.80 17.43
CA ARG A 201 9.81 -11.35 18.68
C ARG A 201 10.30 -10.59 19.91
N VAL A 202 11.62 -10.31 19.96
CA VAL A 202 12.21 -9.53 21.06
C VAL A 202 11.62 -8.12 21.11
N LEU A 203 11.50 -7.47 19.95
CA LEU A 203 10.98 -6.10 19.90
C LEU A 203 9.49 -6.05 20.30
N ARG A 204 8.70 -7.04 19.90
CA ARG A 204 7.27 -7.12 20.26
C ARG A 204 7.11 -7.27 21.79
N ASN A 205 7.95 -8.10 22.43
CA ASN A 205 7.86 -8.39 23.87
C ASN A 205 8.49 -7.32 24.78
N ARG A 206 9.30 -6.41 24.23
CA ARG A 206 10.15 -5.49 25.00
C ARG A 206 9.41 -4.48 25.87
N THR A 207 8.14 -4.18 25.59
CA THR A 207 7.39 -3.13 26.31
C THR A 207 5.93 -3.52 26.46
N HIS A 208 5.66 -4.58 27.18
CA HIS A 208 4.29 -4.89 27.55
C HIS A 208 3.92 -4.25 28.87
N PHE A 209 2.78 -3.53 28.88
CA PHE A 209 2.20 -2.96 30.09
C PHE A 209 1.64 -4.06 31.00
N VAL A 210 1.28 -5.21 30.42
CA VAL A 210 0.72 -6.37 31.13
C VAL A 210 1.52 -7.61 30.76
N ASP A 211 2.22 -8.21 31.73
CA ASP A 211 3.08 -9.39 31.52
C ASP A 211 2.33 -10.62 31.03
N ILE A 212 1.04 -10.74 31.37
CA ILE A 212 0.16 -11.80 30.90
C ILE A 212 0.06 -11.85 29.38
N LEU A 213 -0.02 -10.69 28.72
CA LEU A 213 -0.08 -10.61 27.25
C LEU A 213 1.22 -11.05 26.57
N ASN A 214 2.35 -11.04 27.29
CA ASN A 214 3.61 -11.55 26.77
C ASN A 214 3.68 -13.08 26.77
N ALA A 215 2.98 -13.72 27.69
CA ALA A 215 2.90 -15.18 27.82
C ALA A 215 1.89 -15.81 26.85
N PHE A 216 0.84 -15.05 26.47
CA PHE A 216 -0.18 -15.51 25.55
C PHE A 216 0.14 -15.06 24.12
N HIS A 217 0.52 -16.00 23.28
CA HIS A 217 0.82 -15.77 21.84
C HIS A 217 -0.32 -16.26 20.93
N ASN A 218 -1.57 -16.06 21.35
CA ASN A 218 -2.77 -16.42 20.58
C ASN A 218 -3.15 -15.36 19.51
N GLU A 219 -2.18 -14.59 19.04
CA GLU A 219 -2.40 -13.51 18.08
C GLU A 219 -2.34 -14.05 16.66
N ASP A 220 -3.27 -13.64 15.83
CA ASP A 220 -3.16 -13.81 14.38
C ASP A 220 -2.10 -12.85 13.83
N ILE A 221 -1.07 -13.42 13.22
CA ILE A 221 0.06 -12.64 12.73
C ILE A 221 -0.04 -12.49 11.22
N LEU A 222 -0.21 -11.24 10.79
CA LEU A 222 -0.19 -10.87 9.39
C LEU A 222 1.24 -10.47 8.98
N TYR A 223 1.82 -11.22 8.07
CA TYR A 223 3.12 -10.91 7.51
C TYR A 223 2.94 -10.28 6.13
N TYR A 224 3.33 -9.00 6.00
CA TYR A 224 3.36 -8.28 4.75
C TYR A 224 4.79 -7.97 4.36
N SER A 225 5.15 -8.31 3.13
CA SER A 225 6.45 -8.02 2.55
C SER A 225 6.29 -7.23 1.26
N LYS A 226 7.01 -6.13 1.16
CA LYS A 226 7.04 -5.27 -0.02
C LYS A 226 8.49 -5.06 -0.45
N ARG A 227 8.81 -5.48 -1.68
CA ARG A 227 10.12 -5.27 -2.28
C ARG A 227 9.99 -4.30 -3.45
N ILE A 228 10.69 -3.18 -3.35
CA ILE A 228 10.73 -2.16 -4.38
C ILE A 228 12.10 -2.20 -5.03
N ASP A 229 12.15 -2.46 -6.33
CA ASP A 229 13.38 -2.50 -7.11
C ASP A 229 13.28 -1.47 -8.25
N ILE A 230 13.97 -0.35 -8.07
CA ILE A 230 14.00 0.78 -9.01
C ILE A 230 15.42 0.98 -9.49
N LYS A 231 15.62 0.95 -10.80
CA LYS A 231 16.95 1.10 -11.42
C LYS A 231 17.42 2.54 -11.41
N GLU A 232 16.54 3.45 -11.79
CA GLU A 232 16.82 4.88 -11.86
C GLU A 232 15.59 5.64 -11.38
N LEU A 233 15.78 6.59 -10.45
CA LEU A 233 14.76 7.54 -10.07
C LEU A 233 14.86 8.75 -10.99
N PRO A 234 13.73 9.22 -11.57
CA PRO A 234 13.76 10.46 -12.30
C PRO A 234 14.12 11.59 -11.32
N ASP A 235 15.11 12.41 -11.70
CA ASP A 235 15.45 13.65 -11.00
C ASP A 235 14.98 14.85 -11.87
N PRO A 236 13.69 15.17 -11.84
CA PRO A 236 13.12 16.23 -12.69
C PRO A 236 13.67 17.62 -12.35
N PHE A 237 14.27 17.78 -11.19
CA PHE A 237 14.78 19.07 -10.70
C PHE A 237 16.31 19.11 -10.62
N HIS A 238 17.04 18.07 -11.03
CA HIS A 238 18.50 17.97 -10.97
C HIS A 238 19.08 18.29 -9.58
N VAL A 239 18.34 17.92 -8.52
CA VAL A 239 18.75 18.20 -7.13
C VAL A 239 19.79 17.20 -6.64
N GLY A 240 20.05 16.14 -7.40
CA GLY A 240 21.03 15.10 -7.07
C GLY A 240 20.66 14.25 -5.85
N LYS A 241 19.45 14.40 -5.32
CA LYS A 241 18.92 13.62 -4.19
C LYS A 241 17.76 12.75 -4.67
N ASN A 242 18.05 11.47 -4.86
CA ASN A 242 17.04 10.49 -5.19
C ASN A 242 16.28 10.09 -3.92
N LEU A 243 15.17 10.76 -3.64
CA LEU A 243 14.27 10.45 -2.54
C LEU A 243 13.04 9.72 -3.09
N LEU A 244 12.74 8.56 -2.52
CA LEU A 244 11.51 7.81 -2.78
C LEU A 244 10.61 7.86 -1.55
N LEU A 245 9.40 8.38 -1.72
CA LEU A 245 8.36 8.32 -0.71
C LEU A 245 7.37 7.21 -1.06
N ASP A 246 7.28 6.20 -0.19
CA ASP A 246 6.29 5.14 -0.27
C ASP A 246 5.23 5.33 0.82
N ILE A 247 3.96 5.40 0.40
CA ILE A 247 2.82 5.55 1.30
C ILE A 247 2.02 4.26 1.28
N SER A 248 2.12 3.50 2.37
CA SER A 248 1.28 2.33 2.59
C SER A 248 0.09 2.71 3.45
N ARG A 249 -1.12 2.36 3.00
CA ARG A 249 -2.36 2.55 3.75
C ARG A 249 -2.86 1.21 4.23
N PHE A 250 -3.08 1.13 5.53
CA PHE A 250 -3.68 -0.03 6.17
C PHE A 250 -5.10 0.34 6.63
N ASP A 251 -6.09 -0.36 6.09
CA ASP A 251 -7.49 -0.16 6.46
C ASP A 251 -7.81 -1.02 7.67
N ILE A 252 -8.25 -0.36 8.74
CA ILE A 252 -8.63 -0.99 10.01
C ILE A 252 -10.15 -1.02 10.22
N SER A 253 -10.93 -0.60 9.24
CA SER A 253 -12.39 -0.47 9.36
C SER A 253 -13.06 -1.80 9.72
N ASP A 254 -12.55 -2.90 9.19
CA ASP A 254 -13.09 -4.23 9.47
C ASP A 254 -12.83 -4.66 10.92
N PHE A 255 -11.68 -4.29 11.50
CA PHE A 255 -11.41 -4.55 12.91
C PHE A 255 -12.34 -3.75 13.82
N LEU A 256 -12.63 -2.49 13.46
CA LEU A 256 -13.54 -1.64 14.23
C LEU A 256 -14.98 -2.14 14.21
N ARG A 257 -15.44 -2.73 13.11
CA ARG A 257 -16.80 -3.31 13.01
C ARG A 257 -17.00 -4.50 13.92
N HIS A 258 -15.95 -5.22 14.26
CA HIS A 258 -15.98 -6.39 15.12
C HIS A 258 -15.52 -6.08 16.55
N ALA A 259 -15.27 -4.81 16.86
CA ALA A 259 -14.95 -4.37 18.22
C ALA A 259 -16.24 -4.33 19.04
N ASP A 260 -16.17 -4.93 20.23
CA ASP A 260 -17.27 -4.89 21.18
C ASP A 260 -17.51 -3.48 21.70
N GLU A 261 -18.74 -3.20 22.06
CA GLU A 261 -19.14 -1.97 22.71
C GLU A 261 -18.60 -1.89 24.15
N VAL A 262 -18.87 -0.79 24.80
CA VAL A 262 -18.47 -0.51 26.19
C VAL A 262 -18.92 -1.65 27.10
N LEU A 263 -17.99 -2.17 27.92
CA LEU A 263 -18.30 -3.12 28.97
C LEU A 263 -18.60 -2.34 30.27
N ASP A 264 -19.84 -2.38 30.69
CA ASP A 264 -20.24 -1.97 32.03
C ASP A 264 -20.03 -3.16 32.97
N GLU A 265 -18.81 -3.45 33.35
CA GLU A 265 -18.53 -4.41 34.42
C GLU A 265 -18.40 -3.68 35.77
N PRO A 266 -19.14 -4.09 36.78
CA PRO A 266 -18.97 -3.55 38.11
C PRO A 266 -17.61 -3.98 38.69
N GLN A 267 -16.64 -3.07 38.68
CA GLN A 267 -15.35 -3.27 39.34
C GLN A 267 -15.37 -2.52 40.66
N GLY A 268 -15.79 -3.19 41.71
CA GLY A 268 -15.87 -2.60 43.05
C GLY A 268 -17.14 -2.96 43.77
N GLY A 269 -17.25 -2.62 45.04
CA GLY A 269 -18.45 -2.91 45.83
C GLY A 269 -19.72 -2.31 45.21
N MET A 270 -20.85 -2.62 45.81
CA MET A 270 -22.22 -2.43 45.28
C MET A 270 -22.55 -1.06 44.62
N ASP A 271 -21.73 -0.04 44.78
CA ASP A 271 -22.06 1.33 44.38
C ASP A 271 -21.15 1.94 43.29
N ASP A 272 -20.03 1.28 42.87
CA ASP A 272 -19.11 1.82 41.87
C ASP A 272 -19.12 1.00 40.55
N VAL A 273 -19.99 1.39 39.63
CA VAL A 273 -19.95 0.91 38.27
C VAL A 273 -18.96 1.79 37.50
N VAL A 274 -17.77 1.28 37.21
CA VAL A 274 -16.81 1.97 36.37
C VAL A 274 -16.99 1.42 34.97
N GLY A 275 -17.71 2.16 34.11
CA GLY A 275 -17.80 1.89 32.69
C GLY A 275 -16.48 2.21 32.00
N GLY A 276 -16.01 1.33 31.13
CA GLY A 276 -14.78 1.54 30.33
C GLY A 276 -14.91 0.98 28.95
N ASP A 277 -14.30 1.69 27.98
CA ASP A 277 -14.21 1.19 26.60
C ASP A 277 -13.31 -0.03 26.54
N LYS A 278 -13.78 -1.10 25.91
CA LYS A 278 -12.95 -2.25 25.60
C LYS A 278 -11.86 -1.83 24.59
N VAL A 279 -10.61 -2.14 24.94
CA VAL A 279 -9.43 -1.69 24.22
C VAL A 279 -8.78 -2.87 23.53
N TYR A 280 -8.50 -2.73 22.23
CA TYR A 280 -7.78 -3.71 21.41
C TYR A 280 -6.42 -3.15 21.01
N HIS A 281 -5.41 -4.00 21.06
CA HIS A 281 -4.05 -3.63 20.70
C HIS A 281 -3.63 -4.31 19.40
N VAL A 282 -3.22 -3.51 18.42
CA VAL A 282 -2.59 -3.99 17.19
C VAL A 282 -1.12 -3.63 17.24
N ASP A 283 -0.27 -4.62 17.37
CA ASP A 283 1.18 -4.43 17.35
C ASP A 283 1.72 -4.56 15.93
N MET A 284 2.24 -3.48 15.39
CA MET A 284 2.87 -3.42 14.06
C MET A 284 4.38 -3.32 14.22
N VAL A 285 5.11 -4.29 13.67
CA VAL A 285 6.57 -4.24 13.58
C VAL A 285 6.96 -4.05 12.13
N ARG A 286 7.66 -2.96 11.84
CA ARG A 286 8.14 -2.61 10.51
C ARG A 286 9.65 -2.79 10.43
N LYS A 287 10.11 -3.62 9.48
CA LYS A 287 11.52 -3.75 9.12
C LYS A 287 11.73 -3.17 7.73
N ILE A 288 12.57 -2.14 7.63
CA ILE A 288 12.99 -1.57 6.36
C ILE A 288 14.43 -2.01 6.11
N THR A 289 14.66 -2.68 5.00
CA THR A 289 16.01 -3.11 4.60
C THR A 289 16.44 -2.32 3.36
N HIS A 290 17.58 -1.68 3.42
CA HIS A 290 18.17 -0.92 2.33
C HIS A 290 19.65 -1.29 2.17
N ARG A 291 20.32 -0.77 1.14
CA ARG A 291 21.72 -1.14 0.83
C ARG A 291 22.71 -0.88 1.96
N CYS A 292 22.44 0.12 2.79
CA CYS A 292 23.35 0.55 3.87
C CYS A 292 23.00 -0.05 5.23
N GLY A 293 21.90 -0.79 5.37
CA GLY A 293 21.48 -1.36 6.66
C GLY A 293 20.01 -1.77 6.72
N SER A 294 19.52 -1.97 7.92
CA SER A 294 18.11 -2.24 8.18
C SER A 294 17.65 -1.51 9.42
N ASP A 295 16.48 -0.89 9.32
CA ASP A 295 15.80 -0.23 10.43
C ASP A 295 14.63 -1.09 10.88
N LEU A 296 14.47 -1.21 12.18
CA LEU A 296 13.40 -1.97 12.82
C LEU A 296 12.66 -1.08 13.80
N GLU A 297 11.36 -0.91 13.58
CA GLU A 297 10.50 -0.05 14.37
C GLU A 297 9.25 -0.80 14.81
N ARG A 298 8.72 -0.45 15.98
CA ARG A 298 7.46 -0.96 16.48
C ARG A 298 6.47 0.17 16.71
N PHE A 299 5.25 -0.05 16.27
CA PHE A 299 4.10 0.80 16.52
C PHE A 299 3.02 -0.01 17.23
N ARG A 300 2.43 0.55 18.29
CA ARG A 300 1.25 0.01 18.90
C ARG A 300 0.07 0.91 18.56
N ILE A 301 -0.94 0.33 17.96
CA ILE A 301 -2.19 1.01 17.65
C ILE A 301 -3.21 0.53 18.69
N VAL A 302 -3.81 1.46 19.38
CA VAL A 302 -4.84 1.20 20.36
C VAL A 302 -6.19 1.52 19.74
N LEU A 303 -7.05 0.52 19.65
CA LEU A 303 -8.35 0.60 19.03
C LEU A 303 -9.44 0.48 20.09
N THR A 304 -10.47 1.28 19.95
CA THR A 304 -11.74 1.16 20.68
C THR A 304 -12.86 1.11 19.66
N HIS A 305 -14.07 0.81 20.09
CA HIS A 305 -15.26 0.90 19.22
C HIS A 305 -15.38 2.26 18.51
N ALA A 306 -14.97 3.35 19.19
CA ALA A 306 -15.01 4.71 18.62
C ALA A 306 -13.89 5.02 17.65
N GLY A 307 -12.90 4.13 17.47
CA GLY A 307 -11.78 4.31 16.53
C GLY A 307 -10.41 4.19 17.18
N ILE A 308 -9.42 4.86 16.60
CA ILE A 308 -8.04 4.88 17.10
C ILE A 308 -7.98 5.83 18.30
N ARG A 309 -7.58 5.29 19.46
CA ARG A 309 -7.31 6.10 20.65
C ARG A 309 -5.90 6.70 20.54
N ARG A 310 -5.79 8.00 20.72
CA ARG A 310 -4.50 8.73 20.70
C ARG A 310 -3.82 8.69 22.06
#